data_58afc13bfa8ada855d4b80b010efbcf2
#
_entry.id   58afc13bfa8ada855d4b80b010efbcf2
#
_cell.length_a   1.000
_cell.length_b   1.000
_cell.length_c   1.000
_cell.angle_alpha   90.00
_cell.angle_beta   90.00
_cell.angle_gamma   90.00
#
_symmetry.space_group_name_H-M   'P 1'
#
loop_
_entity.id
_entity.type
_entity.pdbx_description
1 polymer ?
#
loop_
_entity_poly.entity_id
_entity_poly.type
_entity_poly.pdbx_seq_one_letter_code
_entity_poly.pdbx_strand_id
1 'polypeptide(L)'
;GLDCKEAYADFAEKCFDIGYKAFKIHGWNEGNVKEEIDNILHVAKKVGHKMTLMLDPACELRTFADALAVGRACDEANYFWLEDPYRDSGVSAFGHKKLRSFIKTPILQTEHVRGVEPKADFVLAGGTDFLRMDPEYDMGITGGMKIAHLAESLGVDVEIHACGPAHRIMMSAIRNTNYYEVALVGPDCDNAIPPVYLCGYSDMLDCVDDNGFVDVPDGEGLGVIYDWSYINKNKTQFEHFEI
;
A
#
# COMPACT_ATOMS: atom_id res chain seq x y z
N GLY A 1 -12.71 -3.51 -10.90
CA GLY A 1 -12.51 -2.58 -9.79
C GLY A 1 -13.78 -1.80 -9.45
N LEU A 2 -13.68 -0.90 -8.51
CA LEU A 2 -14.78 0.00 -8.16
C LEU A 2 -14.80 1.17 -9.14
N ASP A 3 -15.96 1.53 -9.65
CA ASP A 3 -16.12 2.44 -10.79
C ASP A 3 -16.79 3.79 -10.45
N CYS A 4 -17.21 3.99 -9.20
CA CYS A 4 -17.82 5.23 -8.74
C CYS A 4 -17.64 5.45 -7.24
N LYS A 5 -17.79 6.69 -6.79
CA LYS A 5 -17.62 7.08 -5.38
C LYS A 5 -18.54 6.35 -4.41
N GLU A 6 -19.75 6.03 -4.85
CA GLU A 6 -20.72 5.26 -4.06
C GLU A 6 -20.22 3.83 -3.84
N ALA A 7 -19.69 3.18 -4.88
CA ALA A 7 -19.12 1.83 -4.79
C ALA A 7 -17.90 1.78 -3.86
N TYR A 8 -16.98 2.76 -3.93
CA TYR A 8 -15.88 2.89 -2.99
C TYR A 8 -16.36 3.05 -1.54
N ALA A 9 -17.36 3.91 -1.32
CA ALA A 9 -17.87 4.18 0.03
C ALA A 9 -18.61 2.97 0.62
N ASP A 10 -19.41 2.27 -0.19
CA ASP A 10 -20.14 1.06 0.23
C ASP A 10 -19.18 -0.09 0.51
N PHE A 11 -18.12 -0.22 -0.30
CA PHE A 11 -17.10 -1.24 -0.05
C PHE A 11 -16.24 -0.93 1.19
N ALA A 12 -15.90 0.32 1.42
CA ALA A 12 -15.22 0.74 2.65
C ALA A 12 -16.07 0.44 3.91
N GLU A 13 -17.37 0.69 3.85
CA GLU A 13 -18.30 0.32 4.94
C GLU A 13 -18.35 -1.19 5.15
N LYS A 14 -18.44 -1.97 4.08
CA LYS A 14 -18.34 -3.44 4.16
C LYS A 14 -17.02 -3.91 4.80
N CYS A 15 -15.89 -3.31 4.42
CA CYS A 15 -14.60 -3.60 5.05
C CYS A 15 -14.63 -3.30 6.56
N PHE A 16 -15.21 -2.16 6.95
CA PHE A 16 -15.37 -1.84 8.37
C PHE A 16 -16.19 -2.90 9.12
N ASP A 17 -17.30 -3.35 8.55
CA ASP A 17 -18.24 -4.29 9.18
C ASP A 17 -17.60 -5.68 9.39
N ILE A 18 -16.62 -6.07 8.59
CA ILE A 18 -15.87 -7.33 8.74
C ILE A 18 -14.58 -7.18 9.57
N GLY A 19 -14.27 -5.98 10.09
CA GLY A 19 -13.20 -5.78 11.06
C GLY A 19 -12.07 -4.85 10.65
N TYR A 20 -11.93 -4.46 9.38
CA TYR A 20 -10.88 -3.55 8.93
C TYR A 20 -10.91 -2.19 9.64
N LYS A 21 -9.75 -1.68 10.04
CA LYS A 21 -9.61 -0.39 10.76
C LYS A 21 -9.16 0.74 9.85
N ALA A 22 -8.68 0.42 8.67
CA ALA A 22 -8.22 1.39 7.68
C ALA A 22 -8.67 0.99 6.28
N PHE A 23 -8.82 1.96 5.40
CA PHE A 23 -9.18 1.76 4.00
C PHE A 23 -8.38 2.68 3.10
N LYS A 24 -7.72 2.11 2.10
CA LYS A 24 -7.00 2.86 1.08
C LYS A 24 -7.78 2.83 -0.23
N ILE A 25 -8.14 4.01 -0.74
CA ILE A 25 -8.63 4.14 -2.10
C ILE A 25 -7.40 3.97 -3.01
N HIS A 26 -7.46 3.00 -3.92
CA HIS A 26 -6.52 2.90 -5.02
C HIS A 26 -7.26 3.34 -6.28
N GLY A 27 -6.97 4.55 -6.74
CA GLY A 27 -7.68 5.18 -7.85
C GLY A 27 -7.35 4.53 -9.19
N TRP A 28 -8.35 4.49 -10.06
CA TRP A 28 -8.21 4.09 -11.46
C TRP A 28 -8.90 5.15 -12.36
N ASN A 29 -8.81 6.42 -11.94
CA ASN A 29 -9.53 7.52 -12.58
C ASN A 29 -8.73 8.17 -13.72
N GLU A 30 -7.65 7.55 -14.16
CA GLU A 30 -6.78 8.02 -15.24
C GLU A 30 -6.31 9.48 -15.05
N GLY A 31 -6.14 9.91 -13.80
CA GLY A 31 -5.76 11.27 -13.43
C GLY A 31 -6.91 12.29 -13.52
N ASN A 32 -8.16 11.85 -13.49
CA ASN A 32 -9.32 12.74 -13.40
C ASN A 32 -9.45 13.33 -11.98
N VAL A 33 -8.90 14.51 -11.80
CA VAL A 33 -8.84 15.21 -10.51
C VAL A 33 -10.21 15.38 -9.86
N LYS A 34 -11.25 15.63 -10.65
CA LYS A 34 -12.61 15.82 -10.10
C LYS A 34 -13.16 14.53 -9.50
N GLU A 35 -12.98 13.41 -10.19
CA GLU A 35 -13.43 12.10 -9.70
C GLU A 35 -12.63 11.68 -8.47
N GLU A 36 -11.32 11.91 -8.45
CA GLU A 36 -10.50 11.67 -7.25
C GLU A 36 -11.02 12.46 -6.04
N ILE A 37 -11.26 13.75 -6.20
CA ILE A 37 -11.79 14.61 -5.11
C ILE A 37 -13.18 14.13 -4.67
N ASP A 38 -14.06 13.79 -5.60
CA ASP A 38 -15.39 13.28 -5.30
C ASP A 38 -15.31 11.95 -4.51
N ASN A 39 -14.41 11.04 -4.87
CA ASN A 39 -14.17 9.79 -4.16
C ASN A 39 -13.66 10.05 -2.73
N ILE A 40 -12.62 10.88 -2.58
CA ILE A 40 -12.04 11.25 -1.28
C ILE A 40 -13.12 11.75 -0.31
N LEU A 41 -13.88 12.76 -0.73
CA LEU A 41 -14.86 13.41 0.14
C LEU A 41 -16.07 12.49 0.42
N HIS A 42 -16.48 11.69 -0.55
CA HIS A 42 -17.62 10.80 -0.39
C HIS A 42 -17.31 9.63 0.55
N VAL A 43 -16.17 8.98 0.39
CA VAL A 43 -15.71 7.90 1.29
C VAL A 43 -15.49 8.42 2.70
N ALA A 44 -14.84 9.59 2.84
CA ALA A 44 -14.61 10.20 4.15
C ALA A 44 -15.93 10.54 4.87
N LYS A 45 -16.92 11.05 4.15
CA LYS A 45 -18.24 11.30 4.71
C LYS A 45 -18.92 10.04 5.25
N LYS A 46 -18.74 8.91 4.57
CA LYS A 46 -19.37 7.64 4.94
C LYS A 46 -18.67 6.95 6.11
N VAL A 47 -17.35 6.82 6.05
CA VAL A 47 -16.60 5.98 7.00
C VAL A 47 -15.46 6.70 7.73
N GLY A 48 -15.10 7.93 7.40
CA GLY A 48 -13.96 8.64 7.98
C GLY A 48 -14.04 8.88 9.50
N HIS A 49 -15.23 8.75 10.10
CA HIS A 49 -15.41 8.78 11.55
C HIS A 49 -15.22 7.41 12.23
N LYS A 50 -15.06 6.34 11.44
CA LYS A 50 -14.93 4.95 11.90
C LYS A 50 -13.57 4.34 11.54
N MET A 51 -12.96 4.76 10.43
CA MET A 51 -11.77 4.19 9.82
C MET A 51 -10.71 5.24 9.55
N THR A 52 -9.46 4.83 9.58
CA THR A 52 -8.36 5.61 9.00
C THR A 52 -8.41 5.50 7.47
N LEU A 53 -8.33 6.63 6.78
CA LEU A 53 -8.41 6.67 5.32
C LEU A 53 -7.08 7.05 4.69
N MET A 54 -6.76 6.44 3.57
CA MET A 54 -5.57 6.67 2.76
C MET A 54 -5.95 6.77 1.29
N LEU A 55 -5.14 7.48 0.52
CA LEU A 55 -5.32 7.60 -0.92
C LEU A 55 -4.05 7.21 -1.65
N ASP A 56 -4.22 6.42 -2.69
CA ASP A 56 -3.23 6.12 -3.70
C ASP A 56 -3.83 6.39 -5.09
N PRO A 57 -3.52 7.52 -5.73
CA PRO A 57 -4.00 7.81 -7.08
C PRO A 57 -3.19 7.07 -8.17
N ALA A 58 -2.51 5.99 -7.83
CA ALA A 58 -1.82 5.08 -8.75
C ALA A 58 -0.84 5.79 -9.71
N CYS A 59 -0.12 6.80 -9.26
CA CYS A 59 0.80 7.61 -10.08
C CYS A 59 0.12 8.30 -11.27
N GLU A 60 -1.16 8.65 -11.20
CA GLU A 60 -1.88 9.13 -12.39
C GLU A 60 -1.98 10.65 -12.52
N LEU A 61 -1.70 11.42 -11.45
CA LEU A 61 -1.82 12.88 -11.48
C LEU A 61 -0.70 13.51 -12.33
N ARG A 62 -1.09 14.29 -13.32
CA ARG A 62 -0.18 14.72 -14.39
C ARG A 62 0.63 15.96 -14.06
N THR A 63 0.11 16.83 -13.21
CA THR A 63 0.73 18.12 -12.91
C THR A 63 0.80 18.39 -11.40
N PHE A 64 1.66 19.31 -11.01
CA PHE A 64 1.68 19.81 -9.63
C PHE A 64 0.32 20.39 -9.20
N ALA A 65 -0.38 21.05 -10.09
CA ALA A 65 -1.70 21.61 -9.78
C ALA A 65 -2.73 20.51 -9.51
N ASP A 66 -2.70 19.40 -10.24
CA ASP A 66 -3.57 18.24 -10.02
C ASP A 66 -3.27 17.60 -8.66
N ALA A 67 -2.00 17.31 -8.38
CA ALA A 67 -1.58 16.72 -7.11
C ALA A 67 -1.89 17.64 -5.92
N LEU A 68 -1.75 18.96 -6.09
CA LEU A 68 -2.11 19.94 -5.06
C LEU A 68 -3.63 19.95 -4.80
N ALA A 69 -4.44 19.89 -5.84
CA ALA A 69 -5.91 19.88 -5.69
C ALA A 69 -6.39 18.61 -4.95
N VAL A 70 -5.86 17.44 -5.34
CA VAL A 70 -6.16 16.17 -4.67
C VAL A 70 -5.64 16.16 -3.24
N GLY A 71 -4.39 16.59 -3.01
CA GLY A 71 -3.82 16.67 -1.66
C GLY A 71 -4.59 17.58 -0.71
N ARG A 72 -5.17 18.68 -1.22
CA ARG A 72 -6.04 19.55 -0.42
C ARG A 72 -7.38 18.92 -0.07
N ALA A 73 -7.92 18.07 -0.93
CA ALA A 73 -9.10 17.28 -0.59
C ALA A 73 -8.77 16.24 0.50
N CYS A 74 -7.59 15.62 0.43
CA CYS A 74 -7.10 14.77 1.51
C CYS A 74 -6.94 15.53 2.84
N ASP A 75 -6.45 16.78 2.80
CA ASP A 75 -6.35 17.66 3.98
C ASP A 75 -7.73 17.95 4.60
N GLU A 76 -8.72 18.25 3.75
CA GLU A 76 -10.09 18.53 4.18
C GLU A 76 -10.73 17.33 4.85
N ALA A 77 -10.46 16.14 4.31
CA ALA A 77 -11.04 14.88 4.76
C ALA A 77 -10.19 14.13 5.81
N ASN A 78 -9.06 14.70 6.25
CA ASN A 78 -8.13 14.13 7.23
C ASN A 78 -7.61 12.73 6.84
N TYR A 79 -7.17 12.56 5.61
CA TYR A 79 -6.52 11.34 5.17
C TYR A 79 -5.17 11.15 5.87
N PHE A 80 -4.82 9.91 6.16
CA PHE A 80 -3.60 9.55 6.89
C PHE A 80 -2.35 9.70 6.01
N TRP A 81 -2.45 9.32 4.74
CA TRP A 81 -1.45 9.64 3.72
C TRP A 81 -2.04 9.82 2.33
N LEU A 82 -1.24 10.48 1.48
CA LEU A 82 -1.35 10.50 0.02
C LEU A 82 -0.14 9.77 -0.57
N GLU A 83 -0.40 8.65 -1.24
CA GLU A 83 0.62 7.76 -1.81
C GLU A 83 0.79 8.04 -3.30
N ASP A 84 2.01 7.95 -3.80
CA ASP A 84 2.40 7.99 -5.22
C ASP A 84 1.57 8.92 -6.12
N PRO A 85 1.49 10.24 -5.81
CA PRO A 85 0.56 11.13 -6.48
C PRO A 85 0.89 11.38 -7.96
N TYR A 86 2.18 11.38 -8.35
CA TYR A 86 2.59 11.85 -9.66
C TYR A 86 2.67 10.73 -10.70
N ARG A 87 2.29 11.06 -11.95
CA ARG A 87 2.42 10.21 -13.12
C ARG A 87 3.89 9.84 -13.38
N ASP A 88 4.08 8.72 -14.10
CA ASP A 88 5.38 8.20 -14.50
C ASP A 88 6.33 7.95 -13.32
N SER A 89 5.77 7.29 -12.31
CA SER A 89 6.44 6.85 -11.09
C SER A 89 6.96 7.94 -10.16
N GLY A 90 6.79 9.19 -10.52
CA GLY A 90 7.02 10.34 -9.64
C GLY A 90 8.30 10.31 -8.84
N VAL A 91 9.42 9.87 -9.40
CA VAL A 91 10.71 9.71 -8.71
C VAL A 91 11.41 11.04 -8.38
N SER A 92 10.73 12.17 -8.55
CA SER A 92 11.28 13.48 -8.24
C SER A 92 11.13 13.82 -6.76
N ALA A 93 12.18 13.63 -5.97
CA ALA A 93 12.19 14.10 -4.57
C ALA A 93 11.90 15.59 -4.46
N PHE A 94 12.36 16.40 -5.42
CA PHE A 94 12.06 17.85 -5.46
C PHE A 94 10.56 18.12 -5.64
N GLY A 95 9.90 17.43 -6.56
CA GLY A 95 8.46 17.59 -6.80
C GLY A 95 7.62 17.28 -5.58
N HIS A 96 7.92 16.16 -4.93
CA HIS A 96 7.25 15.71 -3.71
C HIS A 96 7.54 16.64 -2.51
N LYS A 97 8.79 17.06 -2.32
CA LYS A 97 9.14 18.07 -1.31
C LYS A 97 8.35 19.36 -1.50
N LYS A 98 8.20 19.80 -2.75
CA LYS A 98 7.39 20.97 -3.07
C LYS A 98 5.92 20.73 -2.68
N LEU A 99 5.33 19.58 -3.04
CA LEU A 99 3.94 19.26 -2.71
C LEU A 99 3.73 19.24 -1.19
N ARG A 100 4.62 18.58 -0.44
CA ARG A 100 4.62 18.54 1.04
C ARG A 100 4.58 19.92 1.70
N SER A 101 5.12 20.93 1.07
CA SER A 101 5.09 22.32 1.60
C SER A 101 3.75 23.03 1.42
N PHE A 102 2.80 22.46 0.69
CA PHE A 102 1.49 23.04 0.38
C PHE A 102 0.30 22.25 0.88
N ILE A 103 0.51 21.02 1.37
CA ILE A 103 -0.51 20.15 1.95
C ILE A 103 -0.12 19.75 3.38
N LYS A 104 -1.10 19.30 4.16
CA LYS A 104 -0.90 18.81 5.53
C LYS A 104 -0.85 17.28 5.59
N THR A 105 -1.56 16.65 4.68
CA THR A 105 -1.60 15.18 4.56
C THR A 105 -0.20 14.67 4.25
N PRO A 106 0.36 13.76 5.08
CA PRO A 106 1.67 13.18 4.84
C PRO A 106 1.74 12.47 3.49
N ILE A 107 2.92 12.46 2.87
CA ILE A 107 3.18 11.73 1.63
C ILE A 107 3.85 10.40 1.96
N LEU A 108 3.28 9.31 1.47
CA LEU A 108 3.91 8.01 1.37
C LEU A 108 4.48 7.83 -0.03
N GLN A 109 5.78 7.58 -0.13
CA GLN A 109 6.48 7.48 -1.41
C GLN A 109 7.59 6.43 -1.35
N THR A 110 8.13 6.10 -2.49
CA THR A 110 9.27 5.21 -2.74
C THR A 110 8.92 3.78 -3.14
N GLU A 111 7.68 3.46 -3.46
CA GLU A 111 7.36 2.18 -4.11
C GLU A 111 8.17 1.99 -5.39
N HIS A 112 8.19 3.01 -6.23
CA HIS A 112 8.88 3.01 -7.52
C HIS A 112 10.36 3.46 -7.45
N VAL A 113 10.86 3.83 -6.27
CA VAL A 113 12.26 4.14 -5.99
C VAL A 113 12.88 2.95 -5.26
N ARG A 114 13.40 1.99 -6.01
CA ARG A 114 13.79 0.67 -5.50
C ARG A 114 15.20 0.65 -4.93
N GLY A 115 15.38 -0.11 -3.83
CA GLY A 115 16.65 -0.32 -3.17
C GLY A 115 16.94 0.68 -2.04
N VAL A 116 17.90 0.33 -1.18
CA VAL A 116 18.19 1.06 0.07
C VAL A 116 18.73 2.46 -0.20
N GLU A 117 19.74 2.57 -1.07
CA GLU A 117 20.45 3.81 -1.33
C GLU A 117 19.55 4.87 -2.01
N PRO A 118 18.78 4.55 -3.08
CA PRO A 118 17.87 5.52 -3.68
C PRO A 118 16.76 5.98 -2.73
N LYS A 119 16.25 5.09 -1.87
CA LYS A 119 15.27 5.46 -0.84
C LYS A 119 15.89 6.37 0.22
N ALA A 120 17.14 6.12 0.63
CA ALA A 120 17.87 7.00 1.54
C ALA A 120 18.03 8.42 0.94
N ASP A 121 18.47 8.51 -0.31
CA ASP A 121 18.60 9.80 -1.01
C ASP A 121 17.26 10.53 -1.11
N PHE A 122 16.18 9.79 -1.39
CA PHE A 122 14.84 10.37 -1.53
C PHE A 122 14.31 10.97 -0.22
N VAL A 123 14.41 10.24 0.90
CA VAL A 123 13.96 10.72 2.21
C VAL A 123 14.84 11.86 2.71
N LEU A 124 16.16 11.77 2.55
CA LEU A 124 17.10 12.83 2.95
C LEU A 124 16.92 14.13 2.14
N ALA A 125 16.52 14.01 0.88
CA ALA A 125 16.12 15.16 0.07
C ALA A 125 14.80 15.81 0.54
N GLY A 126 14.06 15.16 1.43
CA GLY A 126 12.76 15.61 1.94
C GLY A 126 11.60 15.26 1.03
N GLY A 127 11.72 14.24 0.20
CA GLY A 127 10.71 13.85 -0.79
C GLY A 127 9.52 13.07 -0.20
N THR A 128 9.62 12.56 1.02
CA THR A 128 8.55 11.74 1.61
C THR A 128 8.45 11.93 3.12
N ASP A 129 7.30 11.57 3.70
CA ASP A 129 7.06 11.48 5.15
C ASP A 129 7.13 10.04 5.66
N PHE A 130 6.71 9.07 4.83
CA PHE A 130 6.81 7.64 5.08
C PHE A 130 7.58 6.99 3.94
N LEU A 131 8.37 5.95 4.23
CA LEU A 131 9.00 5.13 3.19
C LEU A 131 8.08 3.96 2.81
N ARG A 132 7.89 3.75 1.52
CA ARG A 132 7.26 2.54 0.99
C ARG A 132 8.33 1.50 0.73
N MET A 133 8.07 0.25 1.12
CA MET A 133 8.99 -0.87 0.95
C MET A 133 8.22 -2.12 0.53
N ASP A 134 8.84 -2.92 -0.32
CA ASP A 134 8.26 -4.18 -0.78
C ASP A 134 9.35 -5.25 -0.86
N PRO A 135 9.21 -6.40 -0.18
CA PRO A 135 10.19 -7.48 -0.26
C PRO A 135 10.37 -8.04 -1.68
N GLU A 136 9.38 -7.89 -2.56
CA GLU A 136 9.50 -8.34 -3.96
C GLU A 136 10.39 -7.41 -4.81
N TYR A 137 10.44 -6.13 -4.47
CA TYR A 137 11.15 -5.09 -5.22
C TYR A 137 12.47 -4.64 -4.57
N ASP A 138 12.60 -4.81 -3.26
CA ASP A 138 13.67 -4.25 -2.46
C ASP A 138 14.64 -5.33 -1.92
N MET A 139 14.97 -6.31 -2.74
CA MET A 139 15.96 -7.37 -2.43
C MET A 139 15.53 -8.31 -1.29
N GLY A 140 14.26 -8.70 -1.27
CA GLY A 140 13.71 -9.65 -0.31
C GLY A 140 13.65 -9.12 1.12
N ILE A 141 13.53 -10.02 2.06
CA ILE A 141 13.49 -9.72 3.50
C ILE A 141 14.75 -8.95 3.94
N THR A 142 15.92 -9.33 3.42
CA THR A 142 17.19 -8.67 3.78
C THR A 142 17.19 -7.19 3.41
N GLY A 143 16.77 -6.86 2.20
CA GLY A 143 16.71 -5.47 1.73
C GLY A 143 15.63 -4.67 2.45
N GLY A 144 14.45 -5.25 2.59
CA GLY A 144 13.34 -4.63 3.31
C GLY A 144 13.66 -4.30 4.76
N MET A 145 14.31 -5.21 5.50
CA MET A 145 14.74 -4.93 6.87
C MET A 145 15.81 -3.82 6.95
N LYS A 146 16.69 -3.70 5.95
CA LYS A 146 17.63 -2.57 5.88
C LYS A 146 16.90 -1.24 5.69
N ILE A 147 15.85 -1.21 4.86
CA ILE A 147 15.02 -0.02 4.64
C ILE A 147 14.25 0.33 5.92
N ALA A 148 13.69 -0.67 6.62
CA ALA A 148 13.00 -0.46 7.89
C ALA A 148 13.91 0.17 8.95
N HIS A 149 15.15 -0.34 9.10
CA HIS A 149 16.12 0.23 10.03
C HIS A 149 16.63 1.62 9.59
N LEU A 150 16.75 1.87 8.28
CA LEU A 150 17.03 3.21 7.76
C LEU A 150 15.92 4.18 8.16
N ALA A 151 14.66 3.83 7.92
CA ALA A 151 13.50 4.64 8.30
C ALA A 151 13.48 4.90 9.81
N GLU A 152 13.64 3.86 10.63
CA GLU A 152 13.71 3.97 12.08
C GLU A 152 14.81 4.94 12.55
N SER A 153 15.99 4.86 11.94
CA SER A 153 17.13 5.73 12.28
C SER A 153 16.90 7.21 11.94
N LEU A 154 16.01 7.48 11.00
CA LEU A 154 15.62 8.83 10.58
C LEU A 154 14.35 9.34 11.29
N GLY A 155 13.73 8.50 12.13
CA GLY A 155 12.49 8.83 12.83
C GLY A 155 11.27 8.91 11.91
N VAL A 156 11.27 8.16 10.80
CA VAL A 156 10.12 8.02 9.89
C VAL A 156 9.60 6.59 9.91
N ASP A 157 8.33 6.42 9.57
CA ASP A 157 7.73 5.10 9.46
C ASP A 157 8.00 4.50 8.07
N VAL A 158 7.90 3.18 8.00
CA VAL A 158 7.96 2.40 6.76
C VAL A 158 6.69 1.60 6.60
N GLU A 159 6.05 1.73 5.46
CA GLU A 159 4.84 0.96 5.13
C GLU A 159 5.17 -0.11 4.09
N ILE A 160 4.72 -1.33 4.35
CA ILE A 160 4.97 -2.46 3.46
C ILE A 160 3.91 -2.47 2.37
N HIS A 161 4.35 -2.48 1.10
CA HIS A 161 3.48 -2.58 -0.07
C HIS A 161 2.98 -4.02 -0.25
N ALA A 162 1.72 -4.18 -0.61
CA ALA A 162 1.06 -5.44 -0.89
C ALA A 162 1.00 -6.43 0.31
N CYS A 163 0.70 -7.67 0.03
CA CYS A 163 0.46 -8.71 1.02
C CYS A 163 1.19 -10.01 0.67
N GLY A 164 1.40 -10.84 1.69
CA GLY A 164 2.02 -12.15 1.53
C GLY A 164 2.68 -12.64 2.83
N PRO A 165 3.13 -13.91 2.87
CA PRO A 165 3.72 -14.46 4.08
C PRO A 165 4.98 -13.70 4.53
N ALA A 166 5.86 -13.32 3.60
CA ALA A 166 7.06 -12.53 3.91
C ALA A 166 6.68 -11.15 4.47
N HIS A 167 5.65 -10.51 3.92
CA HIS A 167 5.14 -9.20 4.36
C HIS A 167 4.66 -9.25 5.82
N ARG A 168 3.84 -10.26 6.19
CA ARG A 168 3.35 -10.43 7.57
C ARG A 168 4.48 -10.69 8.55
N ILE A 169 5.44 -11.55 8.19
CA ILE A 169 6.60 -11.83 9.03
C ILE A 169 7.45 -10.59 9.23
N MET A 170 7.74 -9.85 8.16
CA MET A 170 8.51 -8.61 8.25
C MET A 170 7.80 -7.57 9.10
N MET A 171 6.50 -7.34 8.86
CA MET A 171 5.72 -6.39 9.63
C MET A 171 5.73 -6.71 11.13
N SER A 172 5.66 -7.99 11.49
CA SER A 172 5.72 -8.41 12.90
C SER A 172 7.07 -8.11 13.59
N ALA A 173 8.14 -7.92 12.81
CA ALA A 173 9.48 -7.60 13.28
C ALA A 173 9.84 -6.10 13.20
N ILE A 174 9.02 -5.28 12.54
CA ILE A 174 9.25 -3.85 12.32
C ILE A 174 8.46 -3.04 13.35
N ARG A 175 9.13 -2.11 14.04
CA ARG A 175 8.51 -1.26 15.08
C ARG A 175 7.79 -0.04 14.54
N ASN A 176 8.28 0.51 13.43
CA ASN A 176 7.87 1.77 12.81
C ASN A 176 7.06 1.50 11.54
N THR A 177 5.98 0.72 11.67
CA THR A 177 5.01 0.44 10.60
C THR A 177 3.60 0.48 11.19
N ASN A 178 2.59 0.82 10.39
CA ASN A 178 1.26 1.09 10.90
C ASN A 178 0.21 0.07 10.44
N TYR A 179 0.15 -0.25 9.15
CA TYR A 179 -0.93 -1.06 8.59
C TYR A 179 -0.41 -2.18 7.69
N TYR A 180 -0.97 -3.37 7.89
CA TYR A 180 -0.80 -4.45 6.92
C TYR A 180 -1.75 -4.22 5.75
N GLU A 181 -1.21 -4.17 4.54
CA GLU A 181 -1.99 -3.98 3.34
C GLU A 181 -2.55 -5.31 2.84
N VAL A 182 -3.88 -5.37 2.70
CA VAL A 182 -4.55 -6.45 1.96
C VAL A 182 -4.96 -5.88 0.62
N ALA A 183 -4.26 -6.27 -0.44
CA ALA A 183 -4.42 -5.72 -1.77
C ALA A 183 -5.67 -6.26 -2.47
N LEU A 184 -6.83 -5.70 -2.11
CA LEU A 184 -8.12 -6.09 -2.66
C LEU A 184 -8.56 -5.04 -3.68
N VAL A 185 -8.60 -5.43 -4.94
CA VAL A 185 -9.06 -4.54 -6.02
C VAL A 185 -10.58 -4.46 -6.17
N GLY A 186 -11.33 -5.08 -5.30
CA GLY A 186 -12.79 -5.06 -5.24
C GLY A 186 -13.39 -6.46 -5.09
N PRO A 187 -14.66 -6.55 -4.66
CA PRO A 187 -15.29 -7.82 -4.31
C PRO A 187 -15.46 -8.78 -5.49
N ASP A 188 -15.53 -8.25 -6.70
CA ASP A 188 -15.80 -9.02 -7.92
C ASP A 188 -14.62 -8.92 -8.92
N CYS A 189 -13.41 -8.69 -8.44
CA CYS A 189 -12.26 -8.55 -9.31
C CYS A 189 -11.75 -9.91 -9.79
N ASP A 190 -11.68 -10.09 -11.11
CA ASP A 190 -11.15 -11.31 -11.75
C ASP A 190 -9.64 -11.52 -11.51
N ASN A 191 -8.96 -10.53 -10.93
CA ASN A 191 -7.55 -10.60 -10.59
C ASN A 191 -7.26 -11.33 -9.26
N ALA A 192 -8.28 -11.82 -8.57
CA ALA A 192 -8.08 -12.64 -7.38
C ALA A 192 -7.28 -13.90 -7.77
N ILE A 193 -6.01 -13.92 -7.37
CA ILE A 193 -5.13 -15.08 -7.60
C ILE A 193 -5.58 -16.20 -6.67
N PRO A 194 -5.90 -17.41 -7.18
CA PRO A 194 -6.20 -18.54 -6.31
C PRO A 194 -5.04 -18.77 -5.33
N PRO A 195 -5.32 -19.05 -4.05
CA PRO A 195 -4.27 -19.25 -3.08
C PRO A 195 -3.38 -20.45 -3.50
N VAL A 196 -2.08 -20.21 -3.54
CA VAL A 196 -1.07 -21.23 -3.87
C VAL A 196 -0.62 -22.00 -2.64
N TYR A 197 -1.45 -22.06 -1.61
CA TYR A 197 -1.12 -22.64 -0.31
C TYR A 197 -1.99 -23.86 0.00
N LEU A 198 -1.38 -24.85 0.68
CA LEU A 198 -2.05 -26.03 1.23
C LEU A 198 -2.36 -25.91 2.74
N CYS A 199 -2.05 -24.78 3.34
CA CYS A 199 -2.37 -24.43 4.71
C CYS A 199 -3.46 -23.35 4.75
N GLY A 200 -3.93 -23.00 5.93
CA GLY A 200 -5.00 -22.01 6.13
C GLY A 200 -4.58 -20.56 5.91
N TYR A 201 -3.43 -20.28 5.28
CA TYR A 201 -3.00 -18.92 4.96
C TYR A 201 -3.84 -18.33 3.82
N SER A 202 -4.31 -17.10 4.02
CA SER A 202 -5.06 -16.35 3.02
C SER A 202 -4.81 -14.83 3.19
N ASP A 203 -4.78 -14.11 2.09
CA ASP A 203 -4.87 -12.63 2.03
C ASP A 203 -6.16 -12.20 1.30
N MET A 204 -7.19 -13.03 1.37
CA MET A 204 -8.51 -12.67 0.87
C MET A 204 -9.22 -11.73 1.83
N LEU A 205 -10.36 -11.17 1.41
CA LEU A 205 -11.11 -10.16 2.16
C LEU A 205 -11.45 -10.58 3.60
N ASP A 206 -11.64 -11.85 3.85
CA ASP A 206 -11.99 -12.45 5.15
C ASP A 206 -10.78 -12.91 5.99
N CYS A 207 -9.56 -12.47 5.63
CA CYS A 207 -8.34 -12.86 6.35
C CYS A 207 -8.15 -12.12 7.68
N VAL A 208 -8.93 -11.08 7.95
CA VAL A 208 -8.86 -10.28 9.18
C VAL A 208 -9.87 -10.76 10.22
N ASP A 209 -9.47 -10.73 11.50
CA ASP A 209 -10.37 -11.00 12.61
C ASP A 209 -11.27 -9.78 12.95
N ASP A 210 -12.22 -9.97 13.87
CA ASP A 210 -13.15 -8.91 14.31
C ASP A 210 -12.43 -7.69 14.94
N ASN A 211 -11.18 -7.83 15.35
CA ASN A 211 -10.35 -6.76 15.91
C ASN A 211 -9.51 -6.03 14.85
N GLY A 212 -9.50 -6.53 13.63
CA GLY A 212 -8.73 -5.99 12.52
C GLY A 212 -7.29 -6.49 12.45
N PHE A 213 -7.00 -7.66 12.98
CA PHE A 213 -5.69 -8.29 12.91
C PHE A 213 -5.67 -9.44 11.90
N VAL A 214 -4.50 -9.69 11.36
CA VAL A 214 -4.16 -10.87 10.56
C VAL A 214 -3.14 -11.72 11.30
N ASP A 215 -3.27 -13.04 11.21
CA ASP A 215 -2.30 -13.95 11.82
C ASP A 215 -0.95 -13.92 11.09
N VAL A 216 0.13 -13.93 11.86
CA VAL A 216 1.48 -14.15 11.33
C VAL A 216 1.69 -15.65 11.16
N PRO A 217 2.13 -16.13 9.97
CA PRO A 217 2.40 -17.56 9.78
C PRO A 217 3.41 -18.10 10.79
N ASP A 218 3.13 -19.25 11.39
CA ASP A 218 3.97 -19.91 12.38
C ASP A 218 4.47 -21.24 11.82
N GLY A 219 5.75 -21.33 11.49
CA GLY A 219 6.37 -22.54 10.94
C GLY A 219 7.77 -22.26 10.37
N GLU A 220 8.36 -23.28 9.76
CA GLU A 220 9.67 -23.14 9.14
C GLU A 220 9.62 -22.22 7.89
N GLY A 221 10.68 -21.47 7.66
CA GLY A 221 10.80 -20.55 6.53
C GLY A 221 9.78 -19.42 6.60
N LEU A 222 8.88 -19.34 5.63
CA LEU A 222 7.79 -18.35 5.60
C LEU A 222 6.53 -18.81 6.35
N GLY A 223 6.59 -19.95 7.06
CA GLY A 223 5.49 -20.48 7.84
C GLY A 223 4.29 -20.96 7.02
N VAL A 224 4.45 -21.15 5.71
CA VAL A 224 3.37 -21.60 4.81
C VAL A 224 3.77 -22.84 4.04
N ILE A 225 2.77 -23.63 3.62
CA ILE A 225 2.95 -24.80 2.78
C ILE A 225 2.45 -24.48 1.37
N TYR A 226 3.36 -24.46 0.41
CA TYR A 226 3.03 -24.18 -0.99
C TYR A 226 2.45 -25.39 -1.71
N ASP A 227 1.44 -25.18 -2.55
CA ASP A 227 0.97 -26.16 -3.52
C ASP A 227 1.91 -26.23 -4.74
N TRP A 228 3.00 -26.93 -4.59
CA TRP A 228 3.98 -27.13 -5.67
C TRP A 228 3.40 -27.83 -6.90
N SER A 229 2.35 -28.63 -6.75
CA SER A 229 1.67 -29.25 -7.87
C SER A 229 0.95 -28.21 -8.72
N TYR A 230 0.22 -27.31 -8.08
CA TYR A 230 -0.43 -26.19 -8.74
C TYR A 230 0.60 -25.22 -9.38
N ILE A 231 1.62 -24.81 -8.64
CA ILE A 231 2.68 -23.90 -9.11
C ILE A 231 3.38 -24.48 -10.34
N ASN A 232 3.82 -25.76 -10.28
CA ASN A 232 4.51 -26.40 -11.39
C ASN A 232 3.63 -26.54 -12.65
N LYS A 233 2.32 -26.74 -12.49
CA LYS A 233 1.38 -26.83 -13.60
C LYS A 233 1.14 -25.48 -14.29
N ASN A 234 1.18 -24.39 -13.52
CA ASN A 234 0.80 -23.07 -13.98
C ASN A 234 1.98 -22.12 -14.22
N LYS A 235 3.22 -22.54 -13.91
CA LYS A 235 4.39 -21.70 -14.15
C LYS A 235 4.58 -21.41 -15.65
N THR A 236 4.83 -20.16 -15.97
CA THR A 236 5.09 -19.69 -17.35
C THR A 236 6.58 -19.54 -17.63
N GLN A 237 7.38 -19.38 -16.58
CA GLN A 237 8.84 -19.23 -16.67
C GLN A 237 9.49 -19.94 -15.46
N PHE A 238 10.69 -20.47 -15.66
CA PHE A 238 11.51 -21.03 -14.61
C PHE A 238 12.98 -20.76 -14.93
N GLU A 239 13.70 -20.23 -13.94
CA GLU A 239 15.15 -20.03 -14.01
C GLU A 239 15.81 -20.72 -12.82
N HIS A 240 16.96 -21.33 -13.05
CA HIS A 240 17.75 -21.96 -12.02
C HIS A 240 19.09 -21.22 -11.88
N PHE A 241 19.39 -20.79 -10.65
CA PHE A 241 20.65 -20.15 -10.32
C PHE A 241 21.46 -21.09 -9.43
N GLU A 242 22.70 -21.38 -9.84
CA GLU A 242 23.69 -22.07 -8.99
C GLU A 242 24.55 -21.02 -8.29
N ILE A 243 24.76 -21.21 -6.99
CA ILE A 243 25.57 -20.34 -6.13
C ILE A 243 26.95 -21.00 -5.95
#